data_552ba572c6b9c947b3f12b3a64bbe3df
#
_entry.id   552ba572c6b9c947b3f12b3a64bbe3df
#
_cell.length_a   1.000
_cell.length_b   1.000
_cell.length_c   1.000
_cell.angle_alpha   90.00
_cell.angle_beta   90.00
_cell.angle_gamma   90.00
#
_symmetry.space_group_name_H-M   'P 1'
#
loop_
_entity.id
_entity.type
_entity.pdbx_description
1 polymer ?
#
loop_
_entity_poly.entity_id
_entity_poly.type
_entity_poly.pdbx_seq_one_letter_code
_entity_poly.pdbx_strand_id
1 'polypeptide(L)'
;MYLIDKLLIFLVSPLGTALFIGLLACLLGIGQRKRLALTFGFTALAWLLIWSLPIASNSFYNWVSRDYPALSISNVEPADAIVVLGGGLSPADRINPESDLNQAADRMVMAAKLFHAGKAQKIWLSGGRHPNFLTSEAQAMADFLLLLGVPNTAISLEESSRNTRENAKFTIDQLEATGVKKAILVTSALHMRRALGNFTNPTIMFIPMATDYGVRMQASMWQNFIPSTEALDRSSQAFKETAAWLLHTAMRML
;
A
#
# COMPACT_ATOMS: atom_id res chain seq x y z
N MET A 1 -9.04 -7.12 -18.07
CA MET A 1 -9.23 -6.51 -16.75
C MET A 1 -7.93 -5.96 -16.19
N TYR A 2 -6.90 -6.75 -15.94
CA TYR A 2 -5.60 -6.31 -15.38
C TYR A 2 -4.90 -5.13 -16.08
N LEU A 3 -4.92 -5.06 -17.42
CA LEU A 3 -4.31 -3.98 -18.20
C LEU A 3 -5.10 -2.65 -18.05
N ILE A 4 -6.42 -2.74 -18.04
CA ILE A 4 -7.31 -1.57 -17.89
C ILE A 4 -7.13 -0.98 -16.50
N ASP A 5 -7.06 -1.81 -15.46
CA ASP A 5 -6.85 -1.35 -14.09
C ASP A 5 -5.50 -0.64 -13.93
N LYS A 6 -4.43 -1.19 -14.53
CA LYS A 6 -3.12 -0.53 -14.54
C LYS A 6 -3.13 0.81 -15.29
N LEU A 7 -3.83 0.87 -16.42
CA LEU A 7 -3.94 2.11 -17.21
C LEU A 7 -4.71 3.19 -16.44
N LEU A 8 -5.81 2.82 -15.80
CA LEU A 8 -6.59 3.75 -14.96
C LEU A 8 -5.77 4.26 -13.78
N ILE A 9 -5.05 3.39 -13.09
CA ILE A 9 -4.15 3.76 -12.00
C ILE A 9 -3.05 4.70 -12.49
N PHE A 10 -2.47 4.42 -13.67
CA PHE A 10 -1.47 5.30 -14.27
C PHE A 10 -2.05 6.68 -14.58
N LEU A 11 -3.23 6.76 -15.20
CA LEU A 11 -3.87 8.03 -15.55
C LEU A 11 -4.23 8.88 -14.31
N VAL A 12 -4.55 8.24 -13.19
CA VAL A 12 -4.83 8.94 -11.92
C VAL A 12 -3.53 9.41 -11.25
N SER A 13 -2.38 8.81 -11.53
CA SER A 13 -1.10 9.23 -10.97
C SER A 13 -0.69 10.63 -11.46
N PRO A 14 0.05 11.43 -10.67
CA PRO A 14 0.53 12.74 -11.09
C PRO A 14 1.31 12.71 -12.40
N LEU A 15 2.15 11.69 -12.61
CA LEU A 15 2.90 11.51 -13.85
C LEU A 15 1.99 11.21 -15.04
N GLY A 16 1.06 10.26 -14.90
CA GLY A 16 0.13 9.89 -15.97
C GLY A 16 -0.78 11.04 -16.36
N THR A 17 -1.31 11.77 -15.39
CA THR A 17 -2.12 12.98 -15.61
C THR A 17 -1.31 14.05 -16.35
N ALA A 18 -0.07 14.31 -15.92
CA ALA A 18 0.79 15.30 -16.58
C ALA A 18 1.11 14.91 -18.03
N LEU A 19 1.40 13.65 -18.29
CA LEU A 19 1.64 13.13 -19.65
C LEU A 19 0.40 13.25 -20.53
N PHE A 20 -0.78 12.95 -20.01
CA PHE A 20 -2.04 13.08 -20.72
C PHE A 20 -2.32 14.54 -21.09
N ILE A 21 -2.18 15.48 -20.13
CA ILE A 21 -2.35 16.92 -20.38
C ILE A 21 -1.29 17.42 -21.37
N GLY A 22 -0.04 16.97 -21.26
CA GLY A 22 1.04 17.30 -22.17
C GLY A 22 0.79 16.82 -23.61
N LEU A 23 0.25 15.62 -23.77
CA LEU A 23 -0.16 15.11 -25.08
C LEU A 23 -1.27 15.98 -25.71
N LEU A 24 -2.26 16.38 -24.92
CA LEU A 24 -3.29 17.31 -25.39
C LEU A 24 -2.69 18.65 -25.81
N ALA A 25 -1.70 19.17 -25.08
CA ALA A 25 -0.98 20.38 -25.46
C ALA A 25 -0.30 20.23 -26.83
N CYS A 26 0.37 19.11 -27.07
CA CYS A 26 1.00 18.80 -28.36
C CYS A 26 -0.03 18.77 -29.52
N LEU A 27 -1.15 18.07 -29.32
CA LEU A 27 -2.22 17.97 -30.32
C LEU A 27 -2.85 19.34 -30.64
N LEU A 28 -3.06 20.17 -29.62
CA LEU A 28 -3.53 21.55 -29.79
C LEU A 28 -2.51 22.42 -30.54
N GLY A 29 -1.21 22.20 -30.31
CA GLY A 29 -0.13 22.88 -31.03
C GLY A 29 -0.11 22.52 -32.51
N ILE A 30 -0.25 21.24 -32.86
CA ILE A 30 -0.38 20.75 -34.23
C ILE A 30 -1.64 21.36 -34.89
N GLY A 31 -2.76 21.41 -34.15
CA GLY A 31 -4.01 22.06 -34.59
C GLY A 31 -3.98 23.59 -34.60
N GLN A 32 -2.79 24.21 -34.52
CA GLN A 32 -2.53 25.66 -34.56
C GLN A 32 -3.20 26.49 -33.45
N ARG A 33 -3.67 25.84 -32.37
CA ARG A 33 -4.27 26.52 -31.20
C ARG A 33 -3.20 26.90 -30.18
N LYS A 34 -2.22 27.69 -30.56
CA LYS A 34 -1.01 28.00 -29.81
C LYS A 34 -1.24 28.43 -28.35
N ARG A 35 -2.22 29.30 -28.09
CA ARG A 35 -2.53 29.77 -26.72
C ARG A 35 -2.99 28.62 -25.82
N LEU A 36 -3.91 27.77 -26.30
CA LEU A 36 -4.37 26.60 -25.55
C LEU A 36 -3.23 25.60 -25.36
N ALA A 37 -2.43 25.32 -26.38
CA ALA A 37 -1.28 24.44 -26.29
C ALA A 37 -0.29 24.89 -25.18
N LEU A 38 0.03 26.19 -25.11
CA LEU A 38 0.87 26.75 -24.06
C LEU A 38 0.21 26.61 -22.68
N THR A 39 -1.08 26.92 -22.54
CA THR A 39 -1.79 26.79 -21.26
C THR A 39 -1.74 25.35 -20.76
N PHE A 40 -2.08 24.37 -21.59
CA PHE A 40 -2.04 22.94 -21.20
C PHE A 40 -0.62 22.48 -20.93
N GLY A 41 0.39 22.92 -21.69
CA GLY A 41 1.78 22.61 -21.44
C GLY A 41 2.27 23.13 -20.07
N PHE A 42 1.99 24.39 -19.75
CA PHE A 42 2.30 24.96 -18.44
C PHE A 42 1.54 24.25 -17.31
N THR A 43 0.28 23.90 -17.51
CA THR A 43 -0.51 23.16 -16.52
C THR A 43 0.12 21.78 -16.24
N ALA A 44 0.53 21.06 -17.28
CA ALA A 44 1.19 19.76 -17.14
C ALA A 44 2.49 19.87 -16.34
N LEU A 45 3.34 20.87 -16.66
CA LEU A 45 4.60 21.11 -15.94
C LEU A 45 4.37 21.54 -14.50
N ALA A 46 3.44 22.45 -14.25
CA ALA A 46 3.10 22.90 -12.90
C ALA A 46 2.54 21.77 -12.05
N TRP A 47 1.67 20.95 -12.62
CA TRP A 47 1.12 19.75 -11.96
C TRP A 47 2.22 18.77 -11.55
N LEU A 48 3.12 18.42 -12.49
CA LEU A 48 4.23 17.52 -12.22
C LEU A 48 5.18 18.11 -11.16
N LEU A 49 5.50 19.40 -11.26
CA LEU A 49 6.35 20.09 -10.30
C LEU A 49 5.76 20.05 -8.89
N ILE A 50 4.48 20.43 -8.74
CA ILE A 50 3.81 20.45 -7.43
C ILE A 50 3.90 19.08 -6.75
N TRP A 51 3.56 18.01 -7.45
CA TRP A 51 3.55 16.67 -6.88
C TRP A 51 4.93 16.02 -6.76
N SER A 52 5.95 16.63 -7.35
CA SER A 52 7.36 16.28 -7.13
C SER A 52 7.97 17.01 -5.91
N LEU A 53 7.28 18.00 -5.34
CA LEU A 53 7.76 18.70 -4.15
C LEU A 53 7.47 17.88 -2.88
N PRO A 54 8.48 17.66 -2.00
CA PRO A 54 8.27 16.97 -0.74
C PRO A 54 7.18 17.60 0.13
N ILE A 55 7.05 18.92 0.15
CA ILE A 55 6.01 19.61 0.93
C ILE A 55 4.60 19.20 0.49
N ALA A 56 4.32 19.17 -0.80
CA ALA A 56 3.01 18.77 -1.32
C ALA A 56 2.74 17.26 -1.13
N SER A 57 3.74 16.45 -1.48
CA SER A 57 3.70 14.99 -1.34
C SER A 57 3.46 14.58 0.11
N ASN A 58 4.25 15.08 1.06
CA ASN A 58 4.13 14.76 2.47
C ASN A 58 2.79 15.23 3.06
N SER A 59 2.33 16.42 2.68
CA SER A 59 1.03 16.95 3.14
C SER A 59 -0.12 16.06 2.68
N PHE A 60 -0.11 15.64 1.42
CA PHE A 60 -1.14 14.77 0.88
C PHE A 60 -1.07 13.35 1.48
N TYR A 61 0.13 12.79 1.61
CA TYR A 61 0.34 11.50 2.26
C TYR A 61 -0.19 11.51 3.69
N ASN A 62 0.18 12.52 4.49
CA ASN A 62 -0.29 12.69 5.86
C ASN A 62 -1.81 12.86 5.95
N TRP A 63 -2.40 13.58 5.00
CA TRP A 63 -3.85 13.74 4.96
C TRP A 63 -4.56 12.39 4.69
N VAL A 64 -4.03 11.55 3.80
CA VAL A 64 -4.62 10.23 3.51
C VAL A 64 -4.46 9.26 4.68
N SER A 65 -3.31 9.29 5.37
CA SER A 65 -2.98 8.34 6.45
C SER A 65 -3.33 8.81 7.87
N ARG A 66 -3.85 10.03 8.03
CA ARG A 66 -4.06 10.70 9.32
C ARG A 66 -4.89 9.92 10.35
N ASP A 67 -5.81 9.07 9.89
CA ASP A 67 -6.71 8.32 10.76
C ASP A 67 -6.01 7.11 11.42
N TYR A 68 -4.79 6.78 10.99
CA TYR A 68 -4.01 5.64 11.46
C TYR A 68 -2.61 6.07 11.91
N PRO A 69 -2.50 6.81 13.04
CA PRO A 69 -1.21 7.28 13.55
C PRO A 69 -0.32 6.12 13.99
N ALA A 70 0.98 6.37 14.08
CA ALA A 70 1.94 5.43 14.61
C ALA A 70 1.61 5.08 16.06
N LEU A 71 1.45 3.80 16.33
CA LEU A 71 1.17 3.29 17.68
C LEU A 71 2.42 2.62 18.26
N SER A 72 2.68 2.85 19.54
CA SER A 72 3.65 2.04 20.27
C SER A 72 3.09 0.64 20.51
N ILE A 73 3.93 -0.38 20.34
CA ILE A 73 3.55 -1.78 20.59
C ILE A 73 3.00 -1.97 22.02
N SER A 74 3.53 -1.22 23.00
CA SER A 74 3.04 -1.27 24.38
C SER A 74 1.54 -0.93 24.49
N ASN A 75 1.05 -0.02 23.64
CA ASN A 75 -0.33 0.46 23.64
C ASN A 75 -1.29 -0.42 22.82
N VAL A 76 -0.77 -1.42 22.11
CA VAL A 76 -1.61 -2.36 21.36
C VAL A 76 -2.12 -3.42 22.31
N GLU A 77 -3.44 -3.61 22.34
CA GLU A 77 -4.03 -4.68 23.13
C GLU A 77 -3.70 -6.05 22.54
N PRO A 78 -3.53 -7.11 23.36
CA PRO A 78 -3.40 -8.46 22.90
C PRO A 78 -4.62 -8.88 22.05
N ALA A 79 -4.36 -9.74 21.06
CA ALA A 79 -5.35 -10.30 20.16
C ALA A 79 -5.09 -11.80 19.94
N ASP A 80 -6.02 -12.48 19.29
CA ASP A 80 -5.88 -13.92 18.99
C ASP A 80 -4.90 -14.15 17.84
N ALA A 81 -4.81 -13.16 16.92
CA ALA A 81 -4.02 -13.26 15.70
C ALA A 81 -3.39 -11.93 15.29
N ILE A 82 -2.29 -12.00 14.54
CA ILE A 82 -1.75 -10.91 13.72
C ILE A 82 -2.04 -11.27 12.26
N VAL A 83 -2.56 -10.36 11.48
CA VAL A 83 -2.79 -10.50 10.04
C VAL A 83 -1.88 -9.51 9.31
N VAL A 84 -1.03 -9.99 8.41
CA VAL A 84 -0.12 -9.17 7.62
C VAL A 84 -0.52 -9.24 6.15
N LEU A 85 -0.73 -8.08 5.53
CA LEU A 85 -1.05 -8.02 4.11
C LEU A 85 0.21 -7.95 3.26
N GLY A 86 0.17 -8.63 2.12
CA GLY A 86 1.21 -8.61 1.10
C GLY A 86 1.55 -7.21 0.57
N GLY A 87 2.55 -7.14 -0.31
CA GLY A 87 3.06 -5.90 -0.90
C GLY A 87 4.32 -5.34 -0.22
N GLY A 88 4.87 -6.02 0.79
CA GLY A 88 6.12 -5.64 1.46
C GLY A 88 7.37 -6.35 0.93
N LEU A 89 7.18 -7.31 0.05
CA LEU A 89 8.23 -8.11 -0.58
C LEU A 89 7.92 -8.30 -2.06
N SER A 90 8.98 -8.41 -2.85
CA SER A 90 8.94 -8.95 -4.21
C SER A 90 9.37 -10.41 -4.13
N PRO A 91 8.46 -11.38 -4.30
CA PRO A 91 8.84 -12.80 -4.26
C PRO A 91 9.87 -13.14 -5.33
N ALA A 92 10.63 -14.22 -5.09
CA ALA A 92 11.59 -14.75 -6.05
C ALA A 92 10.96 -14.95 -7.44
N ASP A 93 11.71 -14.61 -8.48
CA ASP A 93 11.35 -14.79 -9.88
C ASP A 93 12.47 -15.49 -10.65
N ARG A 94 12.34 -15.56 -11.99
CA ARG A 94 13.36 -16.22 -12.84
C ARG A 94 14.67 -15.44 -12.97
N ILE A 95 14.64 -14.15 -12.63
CA ILE A 95 15.80 -13.25 -12.73
C ILE A 95 16.44 -13.14 -11.34
N ASN A 96 15.61 -12.94 -10.30
CA ASN A 96 16.03 -12.86 -8.92
C ASN A 96 15.55 -14.11 -8.16
N PRO A 97 16.42 -15.09 -7.91
CA PRO A 97 16.05 -16.34 -7.25
C PRO A 97 15.75 -16.17 -5.75
N GLU A 98 16.03 -15.01 -5.18
CA GLU A 98 15.73 -14.64 -3.81
C GLU A 98 14.68 -13.54 -3.77
N SER A 99 13.91 -13.49 -2.69
CA SER A 99 12.90 -12.45 -2.48
C SER A 99 13.55 -11.15 -2.02
N ASP A 100 13.16 -10.03 -2.65
CA ASP A 100 13.66 -8.70 -2.30
C ASP A 100 12.71 -7.95 -1.37
N LEU A 101 13.28 -7.24 -0.40
CA LEU A 101 12.55 -6.30 0.45
C LEU A 101 12.25 -5.01 -0.32
N ASN A 102 11.03 -4.54 -0.22
CA ASN A 102 10.65 -3.23 -0.75
C ASN A 102 10.35 -2.22 0.38
N GLN A 103 9.91 -1.01 0.02
CA GLN A 103 9.63 0.06 0.99
C GLN A 103 8.61 -0.31 2.07
N ALA A 104 7.72 -1.27 1.81
CA ALA A 104 6.69 -1.70 2.75
C ALA A 104 7.09 -2.95 3.58
N ALA A 105 8.38 -3.31 3.60
CA ALA A 105 8.93 -4.42 4.39
C ALA A 105 8.74 -4.24 5.90
N ASP A 106 8.53 -3.00 6.36
CA ASP A 106 8.23 -2.66 7.75
C ASP A 106 7.05 -3.46 8.33
N ARG A 107 6.14 -3.96 7.49
CA ARG A 107 5.00 -4.82 7.91
C ARG A 107 5.47 -6.10 8.58
N MET A 108 6.46 -6.79 8.00
CA MET A 108 6.97 -8.03 8.56
C MET A 108 7.77 -7.78 9.83
N VAL A 109 8.57 -6.70 9.85
CA VAL A 109 9.30 -6.28 11.05
C VAL A 109 8.32 -5.96 12.18
N MET A 110 7.22 -5.27 11.87
CA MET A 110 6.18 -4.97 12.86
C MET A 110 5.48 -6.24 13.35
N ALA A 111 5.14 -7.17 12.46
CA ALA A 111 4.52 -8.44 12.83
C ALA A 111 5.43 -9.27 13.76
N ALA A 112 6.73 -9.36 13.45
CA ALA A 112 7.70 -10.03 14.32
C ALA A 112 7.80 -9.36 15.70
N LYS A 113 7.85 -8.02 15.74
CA LYS A 113 7.87 -7.26 17.01
C LYS A 113 6.60 -7.48 17.84
N LEU A 114 5.42 -7.51 17.23
CA LEU A 114 4.15 -7.79 17.91
C LEU A 114 4.13 -9.21 18.46
N PHE A 115 4.60 -10.19 17.67
CA PHE A 115 4.71 -11.58 18.08
C PHE A 115 5.65 -11.74 19.29
N HIS A 116 6.88 -11.21 19.21
CA HIS A 116 7.85 -11.28 20.29
C HIS A 116 7.42 -10.50 21.55
N ALA A 117 6.59 -9.46 21.39
CA ALA A 117 5.98 -8.76 22.51
C ALA A 117 4.76 -9.49 23.10
N GLY A 118 4.43 -10.70 22.62
CA GLY A 118 3.33 -11.51 23.12
C GLY A 118 1.95 -10.96 22.80
N LYS A 119 1.82 -10.07 21.77
CA LYS A 119 0.55 -9.47 21.41
C LYS A 119 -0.41 -10.44 20.71
N ALA A 120 0.11 -11.47 20.06
CA ALA A 120 -0.62 -12.66 19.59
C ALA A 120 0.35 -13.83 19.42
N GLN A 121 -0.19 -15.06 19.42
CA GLN A 121 0.60 -16.28 19.26
C GLN A 121 0.60 -16.83 17.82
N LYS A 122 -0.20 -16.28 16.94
CA LYS A 122 -0.35 -16.71 15.55
C LYS A 122 -0.30 -15.51 14.59
N ILE A 123 0.32 -15.75 13.45
CA ILE A 123 0.43 -14.76 12.36
C ILE A 123 -0.17 -15.36 11.10
N TRP A 124 -1.13 -14.66 10.49
CA TRP A 124 -1.65 -14.94 9.15
C TRP A 124 -0.99 -14.02 8.15
N LEU A 125 -0.40 -14.60 7.13
CA LEU A 125 0.22 -13.89 6.01
C LEU A 125 -0.68 -14.02 4.79
N SER A 126 -1.23 -12.91 4.33
CA SER A 126 -2.16 -12.90 3.20
C SER A 126 -1.51 -12.24 1.99
N GLY A 127 -1.27 -13.02 0.95
CA GLY A 127 -0.65 -12.57 -0.29
C GLY A 127 -0.51 -13.71 -1.29
N GLY A 128 -1.28 -13.63 -2.36
CA GLY A 128 -1.35 -14.68 -3.36
C GLY A 128 -0.14 -14.75 -4.28
N ARG A 129 -0.19 -15.68 -5.23
CA ARG A 129 0.87 -15.91 -6.22
C ARG A 129 0.58 -15.17 -7.52
N HIS A 130 1.50 -14.32 -7.94
CA HIS A 130 1.47 -13.75 -9.29
C HIS A 130 2.16 -14.69 -10.29
N PRO A 131 1.68 -14.82 -11.55
CA PRO A 131 2.23 -15.76 -12.53
C PRO A 131 3.73 -15.63 -12.82
N ASN A 132 4.31 -14.44 -12.61
CA ASN A 132 5.73 -14.18 -12.86
C ASN A 132 6.64 -14.58 -11.69
N PHE A 133 6.09 -14.93 -10.52
CA PHE A 133 6.85 -15.29 -9.34
C PHE A 133 6.89 -16.81 -9.13
N LEU A 134 7.97 -17.28 -8.53
CA LEU A 134 8.17 -18.71 -8.20
C LEU A 134 7.35 -19.11 -6.98
N THR A 135 7.15 -18.19 -6.03
CA THR A 135 6.42 -18.39 -4.78
C THR A 135 5.29 -17.36 -4.64
N SER A 136 4.42 -17.54 -3.66
CA SER A 136 3.43 -16.53 -3.26
C SER A 136 4.07 -15.41 -2.44
N GLU A 137 3.40 -14.26 -2.34
CA GLU A 137 3.83 -13.21 -1.40
C GLU A 137 3.77 -13.70 0.05
N ALA A 138 2.74 -14.50 0.41
CA ALA A 138 2.60 -15.07 1.74
C ALA A 138 3.79 -15.98 2.10
N GLN A 139 4.25 -16.83 1.16
CA GLN A 139 5.42 -17.68 1.39
C GLN A 139 6.69 -16.84 1.55
N ALA A 140 6.93 -15.85 0.69
CA ALA A 140 8.08 -14.97 0.81
C ALA A 140 8.10 -14.20 2.14
N MET A 141 6.93 -13.75 2.62
CA MET A 141 6.80 -13.12 3.94
C MET A 141 7.10 -14.12 5.07
N ALA A 142 6.68 -15.39 4.94
CA ALA A 142 6.98 -16.42 5.93
C ALA A 142 8.48 -16.67 6.05
N ASP A 143 9.17 -16.83 4.92
CA ASP A 143 10.61 -17.03 4.88
C ASP A 143 11.35 -15.88 5.58
N PHE A 144 10.91 -14.64 5.37
CA PHE A 144 11.48 -13.49 6.06
C PHE A 144 11.17 -13.46 7.57
N LEU A 145 9.96 -13.83 8.00
CA LEU A 145 9.62 -13.91 9.42
C LEU A 145 10.39 -15.02 10.15
N LEU A 146 10.70 -16.13 9.47
CA LEU A 146 11.59 -17.16 10.02
C LEU A 146 12.98 -16.60 10.32
N LEU A 147 13.55 -15.76 9.44
CA LEU A 147 14.83 -15.07 9.70
C LEU A 147 14.74 -14.11 10.90
N LEU A 148 13.55 -13.56 11.16
CA LEU A 148 13.29 -12.71 12.34
C LEU A 148 12.96 -13.52 13.61
N GLY A 149 13.12 -14.85 13.59
CA GLY A 149 12.95 -15.72 14.76
C GLY A 149 11.50 -16.07 15.09
N VAL A 150 10.55 -15.83 14.17
CA VAL A 150 9.17 -16.32 14.34
C VAL A 150 9.12 -17.80 13.95
N PRO A 151 8.66 -18.71 14.82
CA PRO A 151 8.64 -20.13 14.51
C PRO A 151 7.59 -20.46 13.44
N ASN A 152 7.89 -21.40 12.55
CA ASN A 152 6.97 -21.82 11.47
C ASN A 152 5.60 -22.28 12.01
N THR A 153 5.57 -22.88 13.20
CA THR A 153 4.33 -23.30 13.87
C THR A 153 3.39 -22.15 14.23
N ALA A 154 3.89 -20.90 14.27
CA ALA A 154 3.10 -19.70 14.52
C ALA A 154 2.55 -19.06 13.24
N ILE A 155 2.98 -19.49 12.05
CA ILE A 155 2.68 -18.87 10.77
C ILE A 155 1.58 -19.67 10.04
N SER A 156 0.60 -18.97 9.50
CA SER A 156 -0.43 -19.49 8.59
C SER A 156 -0.42 -18.68 7.30
N LEU A 157 -0.59 -19.34 6.15
CA LEU A 157 -0.51 -18.72 4.84
C LEU A 157 -1.90 -18.65 4.17
N GLU A 158 -2.19 -17.53 3.56
CA GLU A 158 -3.25 -17.36 2.58
C GLU A 158 -2.59 -16.97 1.24
N GLU A 159 -2.60 -17.89 0.28
CA GLU A 159 -1.84 -17.81 -0.97
C GLU A 159 -2.72 -17.73 -2.22
N SER A 160 -4.04 -17.74 -2.05
CA SER A 160 -5.00 -17.87 -3.16
C SER A 160 -5.50 -16.54 -3.70
N SER A 161 -5.31 -15.48 -2.95
CA SER A 161 -5.82 -14.13 -3.27
C SER A 161 -5.08 -13.47 -4.44
N ARG A 162 -5.83 -12.71 -5.24
CA ARG A 162 -5.31 -11.95 -6.40
C ARG A 162 -5.44 -10.44 -6.22
N ASN A 163 -6.09 -9.99 -5.17
CA ASN A 163 -6.36 -8.58 -4.87
C ASN A 163 -6.77 -8.43 -3.40
N THR A 164 -6.83 -7.19 -2.90
CA THR A 164 -7.12 -6.89 -1.49
C THR A 164 -8.49 -7.39 -1.02
N ARG A 165 -9.50 -7.46 -1.89
CA ARG A 165 -10.83 -8.01 -1.54
C ARG A 165 -10.73 -9.51 -1.28
N GLU A 166 -10.01 -10.24 -2.13
CA GLU A 166 -9.78 -11.68 -1.96
C GLU A 166 -8.87 -11.95 -0.76
N ASN A 167 -7.84 -11.12 -0.52
CA ASN A 167 -7.04 -11.20 0.71
C ASN A 167 -7.94 -11.17 1.95
N ALA A 168 -8.82 -10.17 2.03
CA ALA A 168 -9.72 -10.05 3.16
C ALA A 168 -10.66 -11.26 3.27
N LYS A 169 -11.31 -11.63 2.18
CA LYS A 169 -12.28 -12.74 2.18
C LYS A 169 -11.62 -14.04 2.65
N PHE A 170 -10.55 -14.47 2.01
CA PHE A 170 -9.94 -15.76 2.29
C PHE A 170 -9.25 -15.79 3.66
N THR A 171 -8.65 -14.67 4.10
CA THR A 171 -8.12 -14.58 5.45
C THR A 171 -9.21 -14.62 6.50
N ILE A 172 -10.33 -13.91 6.32
CA ILE A 172 -11.48 -13.96 7.23
C ILE A 172 -12.03 -15.38 7.34
N ASP A 173 -12.23 -16.08 6.22
CA ASP A 173 -12.70 -17.46 6.19
C ASP A 173 -11.79 -18.38 7.03
N GLN A 174 -10.46 -18.23 6.93
CA GLN A 174 -9.49 -18.99 7.74
C GLN A 174 -9.54 -18.61 9.23
N LEU A 175 -9.64 -17.31 9.55
CA LEU A 175 -9.73 -16.83 10.93
C LEU A 175 -11.01 -17.33 11.62
N GLU A 176 -12.15 -17.30 10.92
CA GLU A 176 -13.42 -17.83 11.45
C GLU A 176 -13.35 -19.34 11.73
N ALA A 177 -12.75 -20.11 10.80
CA ALA A 177 -12.57 -21.55 10.95
C ALA A 177 -11.70 -21.91 12.17
N THR A 178 -10.82 -21.01 12.61
CA THR A 178 -9.96 -21.18 13.78
C THR A 178 -10.49 -20.52 15.05
N GLY A 179 -11.68 -19.90 14.98
CA GLY A 179 -12.36 -19.30 16.14
C GLY A 179 -11.79 -17.96 16.60
N VAL A 180 -10.95 -17.29 15.78
CA VAL A 180 -10.39 -15.96 16.07
C VAL A 180 -11.52 -14.93 16.22
N LYS A 181 -11.46 -14.12 17.25
CA LYS A 181 -12.43 -13.02 17.53
C LYS A 181 -11.80 -11.65 17.42
N LYS A 182 -10.49 -11.55 17.60
CA LYS A 182 -9.76 -10.30 17.59
C LYS A 182 -8.43 -10.48 16.84
N ALA A 183 -8.17 -9.64 15.84
CA ALA A 183 -6.96 -9.70 15.04
C ALA A 183 -6.31 -8.33 14.88
N ILE A 184 -4.97 -8.27 14.96
CA ILE A 184 -4.19 -7.07 14.65
C ILE A 184 -3.90 -7.08 13.16
N LEU A 185 -4.45 -6.11 12.42
CA LEU A 185 -4.24 -5.98 10.98
C LEU A 185 -3.04 -5.07 10.71
N VAL A 186 -1.99 -5.63 10.13
CA VAL A 186 -0.73 -4.94 9.83
C VAL A 186 -0.62 -4.66 8.34
N THR A 187 -0.52 -3.39 7.97
CA THR A 187 -0.26 -2.94 6.60
C THR A 187 0.25 -1.49 6.61
N SER A 188 0.64 -0.93 5.45
CA SER A 188 1.09 0.47 5.38
C SER A 188 -0.03 1.46 5.73
N ALA A 189 0.34 2.61 6.28
CA ALA A 189 -0.60 3.65 6.71
C ALA A 189 -1.50 4.13 5.56
N LEU A 190 -0.95 4.29 4.36
CA LEU A 190 -1.74 4.64 3.17
C LEU A 190 -2.78 3.58 2.81
N HIS A 191 -2.40 2.30 2.93
CA HIS A 191 -3.26 1.19 2.54
C HIS A 191 -4.32 0.85 3.59
N MET A 192 -4.12 1.24 4.87
CA MET A 192 -4.93 0.80 6.01
C MET A 192 -6.42 1.08 5.84
N ARG A 193 -6.78 2.29 5.36
CA ARG A 193 -8.19 2.65 5.14
C ARG A 193 -8.89 1.69 4.19
N ARG A 194 -8.25 1.35 3.06
CA ARG A 194 -8.81 0.41 2.07
C ARG A 194 -8.80 -1.03 2.59
N ALA A 195 -7.77 -1.41 3.33
CA ALA A 195 -7.68 -2.72 3.95
C ALA A 195 -8.84 -2.95 4.94
N LEU A 196 -9.03 -2.07 5.92
CA LEU A 196 -10.13 -2.16 6.89
C LEU A 196 -11.50 -2.13 6.23
N GLY A 197 -11.66 -1.37 5.14
CA GLY A 197 -12.89 -1.38 4.36
C GLY A 197 -13.24 -2.74 3.78
N ASN A 198 -12.25 -3.60 3.51
CA ASN A 198 -12.43 -4.98 3.04
C ASN A 198 -12.48 -5.98 4.21
N PHE A 199 -11.68 -5.78 5.26
CA PHE A 199 -11.64 -6.59 6.48
C PHE A 199 -12.81 -6.23 7.43
N THR A 200 -14.03 -6.30 6.91
CA THR A 200 -15.25 -6.06 7.68
C THR A 200 -15.93 -7.39 7.96
N ASN A 201 -16.06 -7.72 9.25
CA ASN A 201 -16.70 -8.96 9.68
C ASN A 201 -17.44 -8.73 11.00
N PRO A 202 -18.67 -9.24 11.18
CA PRO A 202 -19.45 -9.01 12.41
C PRO A 202 -18.92 -9.80 13.62
N THR A 203 -18.12 -10.84 13.39
CA THR A 203 -17.63 -11.75 14.44
C THR A 203 -16.17 -11.55 14.79
N ILE A 204 -15.40 -10.80 13.97
CA ILE A 204 -13.97 -10.56 14.17
C ILE A 204 -13.71 -9.05 14.25
N MET A 205 -13.12 -8.60 15.37
CA MET A 205 -12.65 -7.24 15.52
C MET A 205 -11.25 -7.10 14.95
N PHE A 206 -11.05 -6.18 14.01
CA PHE A 206 -9.73 -5.86 13.47
C PHE A 206 -9.16 -4.59 14.10
N ILE A 207 -7.98 -4.71 14.72
CA ILE A 207 -7.22 -3.59 15.30
C ILE A 207 -6.19 -3.14 14.26
N PRO A 208 -6.26 -1.90 13.76
CA PRO A 208 -5.28 -1.41 12.80
C PRO A 208 -3.91 -1.19 13.45
N MET A 209 -2.87 -1.74 12.83
CA MET A 209 -1.48 -1.48 13.15
C MET A 209 -0.76 -1.03 11.89
N ALA A 210 -0.77 0.27 11.66
CA ALA A 210 -0.18 0.86 10.47
C ALA A 210 1.35 0.90 10.57
N THR A 211 2.00 0.75 9.43
CA THR A 211 3.45 0.84 9.24
C THR A 211 3.76 1.71 8.04
N ASP A 212 5.04 1.89 7.72
CA ASP A 212 5.46 2.56 6.49
C ASP A 212 4.76 3.92 6.31
N TYR A 213 5.05 4.86 7.21
CA TYR A 213 4.45 6.18 7.19
C TYR A 213 5.01 7.08 6.08
N GLY A 214 6.06 6.64 5.38
CA GLY A 214 6.59 7.27 4.16
C GLY A 214 7.11 8.71 4.32
N VAL A 215 6.79 9.38 5.42
CA VAL A 215 7.14 10.77 5.66
C VAL A 215 8.31 10.84 6.64
N ARG A 216 9.48 11.23 6.13
CA ARG A 216 10.61 11.59 6.97
C ARG A 216 10.68 13.11 7.05
N MET A 217 10.71 13.65 8.28
CA MET A 217 11.00 15.08 8.47
C MET A 217 12.40 15.36 7.92
N GLN A 218 12.48 16.24 6.94
CA GLN A 218 13.76 16.66 6.42
C GLN A 218 14.40 17.67 7.40
N ALA A 219 15.70 17.53 7.60
CA ALA A 219 16.45 18.36 8.56
C ALA A 219 16.46 19.85 8.18
N SER A 220 16.22 20.18 6.91
CA SER A 220 16.24 21.54 6.40
C SER A 220 14.92 21.92 5.72
N MET A 221 14.35 23.05 6.09
CA MET A 221 13.07 23.53 5.54
C MET A 221 13.11 23.74 4.02
N TRP A 222 14.23 24.20 3.45
CA TRP A 222 14.36 24.47 2.01
C TRP A 222 14.35 23.21 1.15
N GLN A 223 14.78 22.05 1.70
CA GLN A 223 14.74 20.77 0.99
C GLN A 223 13.31 20.34 0.65
N ASN A 224 12.32 20.82 1.39
CA ASN A 224 10.92 20.54 1.10
C ASN A 224 10.42 21.18 -0.22
N PHE A 225 11.17 22.12 -0.77
CA PHE A 225 10.86 22.83 -2.01
C PHE A 225 11.74 22.39 -3.19
N ILE A 226 12.59 21.38 -3.01
CA ILE A 226 13.37 20.80 -4.11
C ILE A 226 12.61 19.59 -4.67
N PRO A 227 12.24 19.58 -5.96
CA PRO A 227 11.58 18.45 -6.58
C PRO A 227 12.43 17.17 -6.49
N SER A 228 11.79 16.06 -6.20
CA SER A 228 12.44 14.74 -6.16
C SER A 228 11.55 13.65 -6.74
N THR A 229 12.17 12.60 -7.27
CA THR A 229 11.49 11.41 -7.76
C THR A 229 10.82 10.65 -6.62
N GLU A 230 11.41 10.66 -5.43
CA GLU A 230 10.83 10.04 -4.22
C GLU A 230 9.52 10.72 -3.81
N ALA A 231 9.45 12.06 -3.86
CA ALA A 231 8.22 12.80 -3.60
C ALA A 231 7.14 12.51 -4.65
N LEU A 232 7.52 12.41 -5.93
CA LEU A 232 6.59 12.07 -7.01
C LEU A 232 6.04 10.65 -6.85
N ASP A 233 6.89 9.68 -6.48
CA ASP A 233 6.46 8.30 -6.22
C ASP A 233 5.50 8.25 -5.03
N ARG A 234 5.83 8.90 -3.92
CA ARG A 234 4.97 9.01 -2.74
C ARG A 234 3.61 9.64 -3.05
N SER A 235 3.60 10.71 -3.86
CA SER A 235 2.36 11.32 -4.36
C SER A 235 1.57 10.31 -5.18
N SER A 236 2.22 9.59 -6.09
CA SER A 236 1.58 8.59 -6.95
C SER A 236 0.94 7.46 -6.14
N GLN A 237 1.59 7.00 -5.08
CA GLN A 237 1.04 6.00 -4.15
C GLN A 237 -0.20 6.55 -3.42
N ALA A 238 -0.15 7.79 -2.92
CA ALA A 238 -1.28 8.41 -2.22
C ALA A 238 -2.49 8.63 -3.16
N PHE A 239 -2.27 9.06 -4.40
CA PHE A 239 -3.32 9.16 -5.43
C PHE A 239 -3.95 7.80 -5.74
N LYS A 240 -3.13 6.77 -5.93
CA LYS A 240 -3.59 5.39 -6.18
C LYS A 240 -4.49 4.89 -5.04
N GLU A 241 -4.05 5.02 -3.80
CA GLU A 241 -4.82 4.53 -2.65
C GLU A 241 -6.11 5.33 -2.45
N THR A 242 -6.08 6.65 -2.67
CA THR A 242 -7.27 7.50 -2.60
C THR A 242 -8.28 7.13 -3.67
N ALA A 243 -7.86 6.95 -4.92
CA ALA A 243 -8.74 6.54 -6.01
C ALA A 243 -9.33 5.14 -5.77
N ALA A 244 -8.52 4.18 -5.33
CA ALA A 244 -8.98 2.83 -5.02
C ALA A 244 -9.99 2.83 -3.85
N TRP A 245 -9.78 3.66 -2.84
CA TRP A 245 -10.73 3.82 -1.73
C TRP A 245 -12.05 4.46 -2.18
N LEU A 246 -12.01 5.49 -3.01
CA LEU A 246 -13.22 6.13 -3.55
C LEU A 246 -14.04 5.15 -4.40
N LEU A 247 -13.38 4.38 -5.27
CA LEU A 247 -14.04 3.35 -6.08
C LEU A 247 -14.69 2.27 -5.21
N HIS A 248 -13.97 1.80 -4.18
CA HIS A 248 -14.50 0.81 -3.24
C HIS A 248 -15.74 1.35 -2.51
N THR A 249 -15.70 2.62 -2.06
CA THR A 249 -16.83 3.24 -1.36
C THR A 249 -18.04 3.42 -2.29
N ALA A 250 -17.82 3.86 -3.53
CA ALA A 250 -18.89 3.99 -4.52
C ALA A 250 -19.57 2.66 -4.84
N MET A 251 -18.79 1.57 -4.99
CA MET A 251 -19.34 0.22 -5.23
C MET A 251 -20.11 -0.37 -4.05
N ARG A 252 -19.93 0.13 -2.83
CA ARG A 252 -20.69 -0.30 -1.65
C ARG A 252 -22.01 0.45 -1.49
N MET A 253 -22.17 1.59 -2.15
CA MET A 253 -23.40 2.39 -2.12
C MET A 253 -24.39 2.04 -3.25
N LEU A 254 -23.94 1.24 -4.23
CA LEU A 254 -24.76 0.66 -5.30
C LEU A 254 -25.21 -0.74 -4.96
#